data_ec0c3d408dd3d1fe1b708596f30bc2c6
#
_entry.id   ec0c3d408dd3d1fe1b708596f30bc2c6
#
_cell.length_a   1.000
_cell.length_b   1.000
_cell.length_c   1.000
_cell.angle_alpha   90.00
_cell.angle_beta   90.00
_cell.angle_gamma   90.00
#
_symmetry.space_group_name_H-M   'P 1'
#
loop_
_entity.id
_entity.type
_entity.pdbx_description
1 polymer ?
#
loop_
_entity_poly.entity_id
_entity_poly.type
_entity_poly.pdbx_seq_one_letter_code
_entity_poly.pdbx_strand_id
1 'polypeptide(L)'
;LCSLSQCQRRQYHFVSSPLNWTSAQRYCRENHTDLATIDNKEELDTLLNETHISVEQAWIGLYKVDPEQWHWSLSKWGFYKHGEAEYRNWSSGSPDPNSACNSTEMNSDGQWEASNWTEKKRFICYSASGGPTQRYVLVEDKLDWRAAQRYCREKHTDLVSVRSRSENEEVRKVMKNESVWIGLFRDAWRWSDQRSSSFRNWSIEQPDSGGNEKCGSLFLDTKRGGWNDASCNTAYPFICYNDTRELILETEKKSWADALDHCQTHYTGLADIQSHQEQRYAAEEARAANSTLVWLGLRQSRIFGFWFWVNGQPLNYQNWGTGGDHQCTTNNYCGALDRDRGGNWTNRDCEEKLSFICY
;
A
#
# COMPACT_ATOMS: atom_id res chain seq x y z
N LEU A 1 -19.93 4.34 -12.99
CA LEU A 1 -19.53 5.05 -11.77
C LEU A 1 -18.53 4.16 -11.05
N CYS A 2 -17.22 4.30 -11.35
CA CYS A 2 -16.15 3.68 -10.60
C CYS A 2 -16.14 4.25 -9.17
N SER A 3 -16.12 3.38 -8.18
CA SER A 3 -15.89 3.77 -6.78
C SER A 3 -14.47 4.33 -6.68
N LEU A 4 -14.29 5.45 -5.99
CA LEU A 4 -13.04 6.21 -5.80
C LEU A 4 -11.82 5.44 -5.26
N SER A 5 -11.91 4.14 -5.08
CA SER A 5 -10.83 3.26 -4.60
C SER A 5 -10.26 2.30 -5.66
N GLN A 6 -10.66 2.40 -6.93
CA GLN A 6 -10.32 1.41 -7.98
C GLN A 6 -9.48 1.95 -9.15
N CYS A 7 -8.95 3.17 -9.09
CA CYS A 7 -8.17 3.75 -10.21
C CYS A 7 -6.65 3.62 -10.08
N GLN A 8 -6.11 2.85 -9.16
CA GLN A 8 -4.68 2.52 -9.18
C GLN A 8 -4.49 1.19 -9.90
N ARG A 9 -4.29 1.20 -11.20
CA ARG A 9 -3.90 0.02 -11.98
C ARG A 9 -2.38 -0.09 -11.96
N ARG A 10 -1.86 -1.21 -11.41
CA ARG A 10 -0.47 -1.59 -11.60
C ARG A 10 -0.30 -2.24 -12.97
N GLN A 11 0.70 -1.82 -13.69
CA GLN A 11 1.14 -2.47 -14.92
C GLN A 11 2.37 -3.31 -14.59
N TYR A 12 2.29 -4.61 -14.82
CA TYR A 12 3.36 -5.54 -14.52
C TYR A 12 4.27 -5.77 -15.72
N HIS A 13 5.57 -5.82 -15.48
CA HIS A 13 6.59 -5.98 -16.50
C HIS A 13 7.50 -7.16 -16.14
N PHE A 14 7.49 -8.18 -16.96
CA PHE A 14 8.39 -9.32 -16.81
C PHE A 14 9.75 -9.04 -17.43
N VAL A 15 10.81 -9.34 -16.68
CA VAL A 15 12.21 -9.25 -17.12
C VAL A 15 12.81 -10.65 -17.13
N SER A 16 13.14 -11.15 -18.33
CA SER A 16 13.59 -12.53 -18.54
C SER A 16 15.05 -12.79 -18.13
N SER A 17 15.87 -11.73 -17.98
CA SER A 17 17.28 -11.86 -17.58
C SER A 17 17.39 -12.21 -16.10
N PRO A 18 17.96 -13.39 -15.72
CA PRO A 18 18.02 -13.78 -14.31
C PRO A 18 18.98 -12.89 -13.51
N LEU A 19 18.52 -12.38 -12.38
CA LEU A 19 19.32 -11.64 -11.41
C LEU A 19 19.03 -12.16 -10.00
N ASN A 20 19.96 -11.94 -9.06
CA ASN A 20 19.66 -12.11 -7.65
C ASN A 20 18.65 -11.04 -7.19
N TRP A 21 17.94 -11.30 -6.10
CA TRP A 21 16.83 -10.45 -5.68
C TRP A 21 17.21 -8.97 -5.51
N THR A 22 18.35 -8.68 -4.88
CA THR A 22 18.81 -7.29 -4.66
C THR A 22 19.13 -6.56 -5.97
N SER A 23 19.71 -7.27 -6.95
CA SER A 23 20.00 -6.70 -8.26
C SER A 23 18.72 -6.52 -9.08
N ALA A 24 17.76 -7.44 -8.96
CA ALA A 24 16.44 -7.33 -9.56
C ALA A 24 15.68 -6.11 -8.99
N GLN A 25 15.69 -5.94 -7.66
CA GLN A 25 15.10 -4.76 -7.00
C GLN A 25 15.70 -3.46 -7.53
N ARG A 26 17.03 -3.38 -7.62
CA ARG A 26 17.72 -2.19 -8.16
C ARG A 26 17.29 -1.91 -9.58
N TYR A 27 17.29 -2.92 -10.44
CA TYR A 27 16.85 -2.79 -11.83
C TYR A 27 15.42 -2.25 -11.92
N CYS A 28 14.48 -2.82 -11.14
CA CYS A 28 13.10 -2.35 -11.13
C CYS A 28 13.00 -0.90 -10.66
N ARG A 29 13.75 -0.50 -9.64
CA ARG A 29 13.74 0.90 -9.14
C ARG A 29 14.36 1.90 -10.12
N GLU A 30 15.31 1.47 -10.94
CA GLU A 30 15.93 2.32 -11.96
C GLU A 30 15.06 2.48 -13.21
N ASN A 31 14.23 1.47 -13.57
CA ASN A 31 13.49 1.44 -14.83
C ASN A 31 11.96 1.46 -14.65
N HIS A 32 11.47 1.13 -13.45
CA HIS A 32 10.07 0.98 -13.07
C HIS A 32 9.84 1.59 -11.68
N THR A 33 8.73 1.29 -11.04
CA THR A 33 8.48 1.74 -9.66
C THR A 33 9.26 0.88 -8.66
N ASP A 34 9.06 -0.44 -8.68
CA ASP A 34 9.78 -1.40 -7.84
C ASP A 34 9.55 -2.85 -8.35
N LEU A 35 10.08 -3.86 -7.65
CA LEU A 35 9.65 -5.24 -7.79
C LEU A 35 8.15 -5.38 -7.49
N ALA A 36 7.49 -6.30 -8.17
CA ALA A 36 6.05 -6.49 -8.11
C ALA A 36 5.54 -6.64 -6.66
N THR A 37 4.66 -5.74 -6.25
CA THR A 37 3.81 -5.85 -5.06
C THR A 37 2.42 -6.31 -5.49
N ILE A 38 1.83 -7.24 -4.75
CA ILE A 38 0.54 -7.86 -5.05
C ILE A 38 -0.36 -7.71 -3.83
N ASP A 39 -1.42 -6.92 -3.94
CA ASP A 39 -2.26 -6.54 -2.80
C ASP A 39 -3.50 -7.42 -2.62
N ASN A 40 -3.92 -8.14 -3.69
CA ASN A 40 -5.12 -8.95 -3.67
C ASN A 40 -5.09 -10.02 -4.79
N LYS A 41 -6.12 -10.86 -4.81
CA LYS A 41 -6.25 -11.94 -5.80
C LYS A 41 -6.46 -11.42 -7.22
N GLU A 42 -7.17 -10.32 -7.39
CA GLU A 42 -7.46 -9.72 -8.70
C GLU A 42 -6.17 -9.21 -9.36
N GLU A 43 -5.30 -8.56 -8.59
CA GLU A 43 -3.97 -8.15 -9.08
C GLU A 43 -3.08 -9.34 -9.42
N LEU A 44 -3.11 -10.40 -8.60
CA LEU A 44 -2.39 -11.63 -8.92
C LEU A 44 -2.87 -12.23 -10.24
N ASP A 45 -4.17 -12.32 -10.45
CA ASP A 45 -4.76 -12.85 -11.67
C ASP A 45 -4.44 -11.95 -12.88
N THR A 46 -4.43 -10.63 -12.71
CA THR A 46 -4.00 -9.68 -13.75
C THR A 46 -2.54 -9.90 -14.11
N LEU A 47 -1.65 -9.98 -13.13
CA LEU A 47 -0.23 -10.26 -13.33
C LEU A 47 -0.03 -11.57 -14.11
N LEU A 48 -0.71 -12.64 -13.71
CA LEU A 48 -0.62 -13.94 -14.36
C LEU A 48 -1.16 -13.95 -15.80
N ASN A 49 -2.15 -13.12 -16.10
CA ASN A 49 -2.73 -13.00 -17.43
C ASN A 49 -1.89 -12.14 -18.37
N GLU A 50 -1.26 -11.08 -17.84
CA GLU A 50 -0.38 -10.19 -18.60
C GLU A 50 1.00 -10.84 -18.88
N THR A 51 1.41 -11.79 -18.03
CA THR A 51 2.69 -12.47 -18.15
C THR A 51 2.52 -13.86 -18.78
N HIS A 52 2.49 -13.94 -20.13
CA HIS A 52 2.53 -15.21 -20.88
C HIS A 52 3.95 -15.80 -20.89
N ILE A 53 4.39 -16.39 -19.76
CA ILE A 53 5.80 -16.72 -19.56
C ILE A 53 5.98 -18.22 -19.32
N SER A 54 6.99 -18.78 -20.01
CA SER A 54 7.42 -20.17 -19.90
C SER A 54 8.62 -20.33 -18.96
N VAL A 55 8.58 -19.71 -17.78
CA VAL A 55 9.60 -19.92 -16.73
C VAL A 55 8.92 -20.46 -15.47
N GLU A 56 9.66 -21.23 -14.70
CA GLU A 56 9.14 -21.86 -13.49
C GLU A 56 8.82 -20.85 -12.39
N GLN A 57 9.77 -19.95 -12.12
CA GLN A 57 9.68 -18.95 -11.04
C GLN A 57 10.22 -17.61 -11.47
N ALA A 58 9.69 -16.55 -10.84
CA ALA A 58 10.19 -15.17 -10.96
C ALA A 58 10.17 -14.46 -9.60
N TRP A 59 11.16 -13.59 -9.35
CA TRP A 59 11.15 -12.75 -8.15
C TRP A 59 9.98 -11.79 -8.13
N ILE A 60 9.41 -11.61 -6.95
CA ILE A 60 8.48 -10.53 -6.59
C ILE A 60 9.08 -9.68 -5.46
N GLY A 61 8.44 -8.56 -5.12
CA GLY A 61 8.97 -7.62 -4.14
C GLY A 61 8.92 -8.06 -2.67
N LEU A 62 8.57 -9.31 -2.39
CA LEU A 62 8.43 -9.81 -1.04
C LEU A 62 9.77 -10.25 -0.46
N TYR A 63 10.10 -9.79 0.77
CA TYR A 63 11.32 -10.18 1.46
C TYR A 63 11.10 -10.29 2.98
N LYS A 64 11.91 -11.12 3.64
CA LYS A 64 11.82 -11.37 5.08
C LYS A 64 12.69 -10.40 5.87
N VAL A 65 12.13 -9.83 6.94
CA VAL A 65 12.83 -8.95 7.90
C VAL A 65 12.80 -9.53 9.30
N ASP A 66 13.82 -9.25 10.06
CA ASP A 66 13.91 -9.58 11.49
C ASP A 66 14.06 -8.26 12.29
N PRO A 67 13.38 -8.07 13.43
CA PRO A 67 12.36 -8.97 14.03
C PRO A 67 11.00 -8.88 13.33
N GLU A 68 10.21 -9.96 13.45
CA GLU A 68 8.81 -9.99 13.04
C GLU A 68 7.99 -8.92 13.76
N GLN A 69 7.04 -8.32 13.05
CA GLN A 69 6.19 -7.26 13.59
C GLN A 69 4.71 -7.63 13.50
N TRP A 70 3.91 -7.08 14.41
CA TRP A 70 2.47 -7.24 14.43
C TRP A 70 1.80 -6.24 13.47
N HIS A 71 1.06 -6.76 12.51
CA HIS A 71 0.35 -6.01 11.47
C HIS A 71 -1.15 -6.33 11.48
N TRP A 72 -1.96 -5.37 11.06
CA TRP A 72 -3.36 -5.63 10.78
C TRP A 72 -3.55 -6.26 9.40
N SER A 73 -4.47 -7.21 9.29
CA SER A 73 -4.88 -7.85 8.03
C SER A 73 -5.41 -6.83 7.02
N LEU A 74 -6.30 -5.95 7.49
CA LEU A 74 -6.81 -4.86 6.67
C LEU A 74 -5.75 -3.76 6.53
N SER A 75 -5.22 -3.60 5.33
CA SER A 75 -4.17 -2.62 5.01
C SER A 75 -4.64 -1.51 4.06
N LYS A 76 -5.97 -1.29 3.98
CA LYS A 76 -6.53 -0.28 3.08
C LYS A 76 -6.04 1.11 3.46
N TRP A 77 -5.51 1.83 2.45
CA TRP A 77 -5.08 3.23 2.61
C TRP A 77 -6.22 4.12 3.16
N GLY A 78 -5.89 5.02 4.09
CA GLY A 78 -6.87 5.92 4.72
C GLY A 78 -7.80 5.25 5.75
N PHE A 79 -7.70 3.92 5.97
CA PHE A 79 -8.51 3.24 6.99
C PHE A 79 -8.07 3.58 8.41
N TYR A 80 -6.75 3.71 8.64
CA TYR A 80 -6.19 4.11 9.93
C TYR A 80 -5.80 5.58 9.90
N LYS A 81 -6.22 6.32 10.92
CA LYS A 81 -5.68 7.65 11.22
C LYS A 81 -4.35 7.51 11.96
N HIS A 82 -3.65 8.62 12.15
CA HIS A 82 -2.37 8.63 12.87
C HIS A 82 -2.51 7.98 14.26
N GLY A 83 -1.69 6.96 14.53
CA GLY A 83 -1.67 6.21 15.80
C GLY A 83 -2.74 5.10 15.95
N GLU A 84 -3.73 5.01 15.06
CA GLU A 84 -4.78 4.00 15.19
C GLU A 84 -4.32 2.57 14.86
N ALA A 85 -3.34 2.43 13.99
CA ALA A 85 -2.76 1.12 13.65
C ALA A 85 -1.90 0.53 14.79
N GLU A 86 -1.40 1.37 15.68
CA GLU A 86 -0.59 1.01 16.83
C GLU A 86 -1.40 0.66 18.09
N TYR A 87 -2.73 0.86 18.07
CA TYR A 87 -3.58 0.47 19.19
C TYR A 87 -3.46 -1.04 19.49
N ARG A 88 -3.25 -1.37 20.76
CA ARG A 88 -3.15 -2.75 21.26
C ARG A 88 -3.90 -2.90 22.58
N ASN A 89 -4.46 -4.10 22.81
CA ASN A 89 -5.17 -4.46 24.04
C ASN A 89 -4.77 -5.86 24.51
N TRP A 90 -3.46 -6.11 24.56
CA TRP A 90 -2.91 -7.38 24.99
C TRP A 90 -3.29 -7.76 26.42
N SER A 91 -3.56 -9.03 26.67
CA SER A 91 -3.63 -9.60 28.03
C SER A 91 -2.26 -9.63 28.69
N SER A 92 -2.24 -9.74 30.02
CA SER A 92 -0.98 -9.81 30.76
C SER A 92 -0.15 -11.03 30.30
N GLY A 93 1.11 -10.78 29.92
CA GLY A 93 2.03 -11.81 29.41
C GLY A 93 1.90 -12.11 27.90
N SER A 94 1.01 -11.42 27.17
CA SER A 94 0.88 -11.56 25.73
C SER A 94 1.26 -10.24 25.02
N PRO A 95 1.87 -10.28 23.84
CA PRO A 95 2.45 -11.47 23.21
C PRO A 95 3.77 -11.88 23.87
N ASP A 96 3.96 -13.15 24.09
CA ASP A 96 5.28 -13.67 24.51
C ASP A 96 6.27 -13.53 23.34
N PRO A 97 7.37 -12.79 23.50
CA PRO A 97 8.35 -12.60 22.43
C PRO A 97 9.06 -13.89 22.00
N ASN A 98 9.08 -14.90 22.86
CA ASN A 98 9.67 -16.21 22.57
C ASN A 98 8.67 -17.22 22.00
N SER A 99 7.39 -16.84 21.91
CA SER A 99 6.36 -17.72 21.38
C SER A 99 6.36 -17.72 19.85
N ALA A 100 6.14 -18.89 19.25
CA ALA A 100 5.90 -19.05 17.81
C ALA A 100 4.48 -18.64 17.38
N CYS A 101 3.68 -18.10 18.31
CA CYS A 101 2.31 -17.64 18.01
C CYS A 101 2.34 -16.40 17.13
N ASN A 102 1.65 -16.46 16.00
CA ASN A 102 1.70 -15.44 14.95
C ASN A 102 0.33 -14.88 14.54
N SER A 103 -0.73 -15.25 15.25
CA SER A 103 -2.10 -14.73 15.08
C SER A 103 -2.65 -14.26 16.41
N THR A 104 -3.72 -13.49 16.36
CA THR A 104 -4.30 -12.90 17.56
C THR A 104 -5.78 -13.29 17.69
N GLU A 105 -6.12 -13.74 18.87
CA GLU A 105 -7.52 -13.91 19.30
C GLU A 105 -7.90 -12.83 20.32
N MET A 106 -9.18 -12.49 20.36
CA MET A 106 -9.80 -11.71 21.43
C MET A 106 -10.52 -12.66 22.36
N ASN A 107 -10.23 -12.62 23.65
CA ASN A 107 -10.92 -13.40 24.67
C ASN A 107 -12.24 -12.74 25.14
N SER A 108 -13.02 -13.41 25.99
CA SER A 108 -14.31 -12.94 26.50
C SER A 108 -14.25 -11.57 27.19
N ASP A 109 -13.11 -11.23 27.78
CA ASP A 109 -12.89 -9.95 28.45
C ASP A 109 -12.51 -8.83 27.49
N GLY A 110 -12.37 -9.15 26.21
CA GLY A 110 -11.96 -8.20 25.16
C GLY A 110 -10.45 -7.98 25.13
N GLN A 111 -9.66 -8.72 25.89
CA GLN A 111 -8.21 -8.69 25.83
C GLN A 111 -7.70 -9.58 24.69
N TRP A 112 -6.51 -9.32 24.21
CA TRP A 112 -5.91 -10.01 23.07
C TRP A 112 -4.84 -10.98 23.51
N GLU A 113 -4.80 -12.13 22.87
CA GLU A 113 -3.81 -13.18 23.13
C GLU A 113 -3.18 -13.63 21.82
N ALA A 114 -1.86 -13.84 21.85
CA ALA A 114 -1.17 -14.43 20.72
C ALA A 114 -1.44 -15.95 20.72
N SER A 115 -1.84 -16.47 19.57
CA SER A 115 -2.25 -17.85 19.39
C SER A 115 -1.71 -18.43 18.09
N ASN A 116 -1.66 -19.76 18.01
CA ASN A 116 -1.17 -20.44 16.81
C ASN A 116 -2.24 -20.34 15.70
N TRP A 117 -1.85 -19.83 14.54
CA TRP A 117 -2.73 -19.64 13.39
C TRP A 117 -3.43 -20.91 12.88
N THR A 118 -2.93 -22.12 13.21
CA THR A 118 -3.53 -23.42 12.83
C THR A 118 -4.72 -23.81 13.68
N GLU A 119 -4.92 -23.16 14.84
CA GLU A 119 -6.10 -23.43 15.68
C GLU A 119 -7.38 -22.99 14.97
N LYS A 120 -8.46 -23.72 15.24
CA LYS A 120 -9.76 -23.42 14.63
C LYS A 120 -10.64 -22.68 15.64
N LYS A 121 -10.95 -21.42 15.32
CA LYS A 121 -11.80 -20.55 16.16
C LYS A 121 -12.85 -19.87 15.31
N ARG A 122 -13.93 -19.41 15.96
CA ARG A 122 -14.84 -18.42 15.41
C ARG A 122 -14.05 -17.15 15.10
N PHE A 123 -14.59 -16.28 14.28
CA PHE A 123 -13.91 -15.07 13.89
C PHE A 123 -14.88 -13.93 13.61
N ILE A 124 -14.38 -12.71 13.66
CA ILE A 124 -15.17 -11.53 13.35
C ILE A 124 -14.64 -10.88 12.09
N CYS A 125 -15.53 -10.71 11.11
CA CYS A 125 -15.26 -9.95 9.91
C CYS A 125 -15.65 -8.47 10.09
N TYR A 126 -14.90 -7.59 9.46
CA TYR A 126 -15.25 -6.20 9.24
C TYR A 126 -15.93 -6.06 7.88
N SER A 127 -17.05 -5.33 7.82
CA SER A 127 -17.78 -5.04 6.58
C SER A 127 -17.84 -3.53 6.36
N ALA A 128 -17.13 -3.03 5.35
CA ALA A 128 -17.14 -1.61 5.01
C ALA A 128 -18.48 -1.13 4.42
N SER A 129 -19.23 -2.05 3.76
CA SER A 129 -20.56 -1.78 3.21
C SER A 129 -21.69 -1.93 4.24
N GLY A 130 -21.40 -2.55 5.40
CA GLY A 130 -22.34 -2.66 6.52
C GLY A 130 -22.57 -1.29 7.14
N GLY A 131 -23.84 -0.91 7.36
CA GLY A 131 -24.17 0.26 8.17
C GLY A 131 -23.61 0.13 9.61
N PRO A 132 -23.78 1.15 10.46
CA PRO A 132 -23.19 1.16 11.81
C PRO A 132 -23.49 -0.09 12.64
N THR A 133 -24.65 -0.74 12.42
CA THR A 133 -25.10 -1.94 13.14
C THR A 133 -24.61 -3.26 12.53
N GLN A 134 -24.07 -3.24 11.31
CA GLN A 134 -23.61 -4.44 10.60
C GLN A 134 -22.12 -4.36 10.22
N ARG A 135 -21.38 -3.49 10.88
CA ARG A 135 -19.96 -3.31 10.63
C ARG A 135 -19.11 -4.51 11.05
N TYR A 136 -19.51 -5.18 12.13
CA TYR A 136 -18.82 -6.34 12.70
C TYR A 136 -19.71 -7.57 12.61
N VAL A 137 -19.26 -8.61 11.95
CA VAL A 137 -20.03 -9.83 11.69
C VAL A 137 -19.32 -11.01 12.32
N LEU A 138 -19.94 -11.62 13.33
CA LEU A 138 -19.46 -12.87 13.91
C LEU A 138 -19.79 -14.04 12.97
N VAL A 139 -18.76 -14.80 12.61
CA VAL A 139 -18.89 -16.05 11.87
C VAL A 139 -18.76 -17.21 12.83
N GLU A 140 -19.78 -18.05 12.89
CA GLU A 140 -19.86 -19.17 13.85
C GLU A 140 -19.01 -20.37 13.45
N ASP A 141 -18.66 -20.49 12.16
CA ASP A 141 -17.77 -21.53 11.66
C ASP A 141 -16.39 -21.39 12.28
N LYS A 142 -15.80 -22.50 12.71
CA LYS A 142 -14.46 -22.51 13.28
C LYS A 142 -13.42 -22.81 12.20
N LEU A 143 -12.65 -21.80 11.82
CA LEU A 143 -11.60 -21.88 10.82
C LEU A 143 -10.24 -21.53 11.43
N ASP A 144 -9.16 -22.00 10.83
CA ASP A 144 -7.82 -21.47 11.08
C ASP A 144 -7.74 -20.00 10.66
N TRP A 145 -6.75 -19.27 11.18
CA TRP A 145 -6.70 -17.81 10.99
C TRP A 145 -6.63 -17.41 9.51
N ARG A 146 -5.85 -18.13 8.68
CA ARG A 146 -5.72 -17.82 7.24
C ARG A 146 -7.00 -18.14 6.48
N ALA A 147 -7.68 -19.21 6.80
CA ALA A 147 -8.98 -19.54 6.22
C ALA A 147 -10.04 -18.52 6.64
N ALA A 148 -10.04 -18.07 7.90
CA ALA A 148 -10.89 -16.99 8.39
C ALA A 148 -10.65 -15.66 7.67
N GLN A 149 -9.37 -15.30 7.47
CA GLN A 149 -8.98 -14.11 6.69
C GLN A 149 -9.52 -14.17 5.26
N ARG A 150 -9.33 -15.30 4.58
CA ARG A 150 -9.82 -15.52 3.22
C ARG A 150 -11.34 -15.42 3.15
N TYR A 151 -12.05 -16.07 4.07
CA TYR A 151 -13.51 -15.98 4.16
C TYR A 151 -14.00 -14.53 4.31
N CYS A 152 -13.39 -13.75 5.23
CA CYS A 152 -13.77 -12.36 5.43
C CYS A 152 -13.48 -11.50 4.19
N ARG A 153 -12.40 -11.75 3.46
CA ARG A 153 -12.09 -11.04 2.22
C ARG A 153 -13.05 -11.37 1.09
N GLU A 154 -13.52 -12.61 1.00
CA GLU A 154 -14.47 -13.04 -0.02
C GLU A 154 -15.91 -12.59 0.24
N LYS A 155 -16.35 -12.55 1.49
CA LYS A 155 -17.75 -12.31 1.86
C LYS A 155 -17.99 -10.92 2.46
N HIS A 156 -16.98 -10.28 2.97
CA HIS A 156 -17.00 -8.99 3.65
C HIS A 156 -15.83 -8.11 3.13
N THR A 157 -15.14 -7.40 4.05
CA THR A 157 -13.97 -6.62 3.68
C THR A 157 -12.68 -7.31 4.11
N ASP A 158 -12.55 -7.68 5.39
CA ASP A 158 -11.41 -8.41 5.95
C ASP A 158 -11.73 -8.89 7.37
N LEU A 159 -10.82 -9.63 8.00
CA LEU A 159 -10.86 -9.85 9.46
C LEU A 159 -10.89 -8.49 10.19
N VAL A 160 -11.60 -8.45 11.32
CA VAL A 160 -11.79 -7.19 12.06
C VAL A 160 -10.47 -6.58 12.52
N SER A 161 -10.31 -5.30 12.24
CA SER A 161 -9.26 -4.45 12.81
C SER A 161 -9.86 -3.61 13.93
N VAL A 162 -9.09 -3.41 15.01
CA VAL A 162 -9.53 -2.65 16.19
C VAL A 162 -8.58 -1.47 16.38
N ARG A 163 -9.09 -0.24 16.24
CA ARG A 163 -8.31 0.99 16.19
C ARG A 163 -8.35 1.80 17.49
N SER A 164 -9.27 1.45 18.39
CA SER A 164 -9.49 2.16 19.65
C SER A 164 -10.14 1.29 20.70
N ARG A 165 -10.12 1.76 21.96
CA ARG A 165 -10.83 1.11 23.06
C ARG A 165 -12.34 1.02 22.83
N SER A 166 -12.95 2.05 22.25
CA SER A 166 -14.39 2.02 21.93
C SER A 166 -14.73 0.96 20.89
N GLU A 167 -13.93 0.83 19.84
CA GLU A 167 -14.10 -0.24 18.86
C GLU A 167 -13.87 -1.63 19.47
N ASN A 168 -12.90 -1.76 20.35
CA ASN A 168 -12.67 -3.02 21.07
C ASN A 168 -13.91 -3.47 21.84
N GLU A 169 -14.58 -2.55 22.54
CA GLU A 169 -15.82 -2.86 23.25
C GLU A 169 -16.99 -3.17 22.29
N GLU A 170 -17.06 -2.51 21.12
CA GLU A 170 -18.07 -2.85 20.09
C GLU A 170 -17.85 -4.26 19.55
N VAL A 171 -16.61 -4.62 19.22
CA VAL A 171 -16.23 -5.96 18.76
C VAL A 171 -16.53 -7.01 19.84
N ARG A 172 -16.18 -6.72 21.10
CA ARG A 172 -16.48 -7.59 22.25
C ARG A 172 -17.97 -7.89 22.42
N LYS A 173 -18.84 -6.91 22.16
CA LYS A 173 -20.30 -7.11 22.26
C LYS A 173 -20.85 -8.07 21.20
N VAL A 174 -20.18 -8.21 20.07
CA VAL A 174 -20.60 -9.10 18.98
C VAL A 174 -20.22 -10.55 19.24
N MET A 175 -19.11 -10.79 19.98
CA MET A 175 -18.67 -12.13 20.31
C MET A 175 -19.57 -12.76 21.42
N LYS A 176 -19.83 -14.06 21.32
CA LYS A 176 -20.70 -14.80 22.25
C LYS A 176 -19.88 -15.55 23.32
N ASN A 177 -19.14 -14.82 24.14
CA ASN A 177 -18.35 -15.37 25.27
C ASN A 177 -17.34 -16.51 24.93
N GLU A 178 -16.97 -16.66 23.67
CA GLU A 178 -15.86 -17.53 23.22
C GLU A 178 -14.77 -16.68 22.57
N SER A 179 -13.53 -17.15 22.64
CA SER A 179 -12.43 -16.49 21.91
C SER A 179 -12.69 -16.50 20.41
N VAL A 180 -12.34 -15.40 19.75
CA VAL A 180 -12.53 -15.21 18.31
C VAL A 180 -11.26 -14.69 17.66
N TRP A 181 -10.98 -15.11 16.42
CA TRP A 181 -9.92 -14.49 15.64
C TRP A 181 -10.23 -13.01 15.33
N ILE A 182 -9.21 -12.17 15.46
CA ILE A 182 -9.17 -10.80 14.96
C ILE A 182 -8.05 -10.64 13.92
N GLY A 183 -8.05 -9.55 13.20
CA GLY A 183 -7.17 -9.35 12.05
C GLY A 183 -5.72 -8.98 12.38
N LEU A 184 -5.28 -9.02 13.64
CA LEU A 184 -3.90 -8.75 14.01
C LEU A 184 -3.05 -10.03 13.90
N PHE A 185 -1.92 -9.94 13.20
CA PHE A 185 -1.01 -11.07 13.00
C PHE A 185 0.44 -10.64 12.98
N ARG A 186 1.34 -11.56 13.26
CA ARG A 186 2.79 -11.35 13.21
C ARG A 186 3.34 -11.92 11.92
N ASP A 187 4.04 -11.10 11.14
CA ASP A 187 4.63 -11.47 9.87
C ASP A 187 6.03 -10.85 9.74
N ALA A 188 6.96 -11.64 9.24
CA ALA A 188 8.31 -11.19 8.89
C ALA A 188 8.40 -10.68 7.46
N TRP A 189 7.41 -10.95 6.63
CA TRP A 189 7.46 -10.65 5.20
C TRP A 189 6.98 -9.23 4.90
N ARG A 190 7.80 -8.48 4.15
CA ARG A 190 7.52 -7.11 3.72
C ARG A 190 7.66 -6.96 2.22
N TRP A 191 6.93 -6.00 1.69
CA TRP A 191 7.07 -5.60 0.30
C TRP A 191 8.22 -4.60 0.13
N SER A 192 8.93 -4.71 -0.98
CA SER A 192 10.08 -3.88 -1.35
C SER A 192 9.76 -2.38 -1.33
N ASP A 193 8.58 -2.01 -1.79
CA ASP A 193 8.04 -0.64 -1.82
C ASP A 193 7.56 -0.12 -0.45
N GLN A 194 7.77 -0.88 0.62
CA GLN A 194 7.35 -0.59 2.01
C GLN A 194 5.83 -0.49 2.21
N ARG A 195 5.00 -0.91 1.24
CA ARG A 195 3.55 -0.96 1.41
C ARG A 195 3.15 -2.00 2.43
N SER A 196 2.09 -1.70 3.17
CA SER A 196 1.59 -2.54 4.26
C SER A 196 0.67 -3.67 3.80
N SER A 197 0.73 -4.08 2.52
CA SER A 197 -0.12 -5.16 2.03
C SER A 197 0.09 -6.46 2.78
N SER A 198 -1.00 -6.99 3.31
CA SER A 198 -1.05 -8.25 4.06
C SER A 198 -1.51 -9.43 3.21
N PHE A 199 -1.74 -9.21 1.90
CA PHE A 199 -2.07 -10.30 1.00
C PHE A 199 -0.89 -11.27 0.89
N ARG A 200 -1.17 -12.57 1.00
CA ARG A 200 -0.20 -13.65 0.85
C ARG A 200 -0.86 -14.79 0.09
N ASN A 201 -0.14 -15.35 -0.87
CA ASN A 201 -0.59 -16.48 -1.67
C ASN A 201 0.48 -17.59 -1.73
N TRP A 202 1.01 -17.93 -0.54
CA TRP A 202 1.99 -19.01 -0.42
C TRP A 202 1.46 -20.33 -0.97
N SER A 203 2.31 -21.09 -1.66
CA SER A 203 2.01 -22.46 -2.05
C SER A 203 1.85 -23.36 -0.80
N ILE A 204 1.30 -24.53 -0.99
CA ILE A 204 1.21 -25.54 0.07
C ILE A 204 2.63 -25.82 0.62
N GLU A 205 2.77 -25.84 1.95
CA GLU A 205 4.04 -26.01 2.65
C GLU A 205 5.02 -24.82 2.57
N GLN A 206 4.60 -23.70 1.97
CA GLN A 206 5.40 -22.48 1.91
C GLN A 206 4.81 -21.35 2.79
N PRO A 207 5.63 -20.42 3.35
CA PRO A 207 7.08 -20.43 3.34
C PRO A 207 7.61 -21.49 4.31
N ASP A 208 8.56 -22.32 3.88
CA ASP A 208 9.14 -23.36 4.73
C ASP A 208 10.38 -22.87 5.53
N SER A 209 10.87 -21.68 5.18
CA SER A 209 12.02 -21.03 5.82
C SER A 209 13.27 -21.90 5.84
N GLY A 210 13.43 -22.75 4.83
CA GLY A 210 14.57 -23.65 4.67
C GLY A 210 15.88 -22.89 4.59
N GLY A 211 16.68 -22.94 5.67
CA GLY A 211 18.00 -22.33 5.65
C GLY A 211 18.01 -20.79 5.57
N ASN A 212 18.47 -20.23 4.44
CA ASN A 212 18.65 -18.78 4.26
C ASN A 212 17.65 -18.20 3.23
N GLU A 213 16.43 -18.71 3.20
CA GLU A 213 15.38 -18.31 2.26
C GLU A 213 14.61 -17.10 2.80
N LYS A 214 15.02 -15.94 2.29
CA LYS A 214 14.50 -14.62 2.76
C LYS A 214 13.88 -13.77 1.66
N CYS A 215 13.72 -14.30 0.44
CA CYS A 215 13.16 -13.57 -0.69
C CYS A 215 12.01 -14.35 -1.34
N GLY A 216 10.93 -13.64 -1.68
CA GLY A 216 9.74 -14.23 -2.25
C GLY A 216 9.77 -14.32 -3.75
N SER A 217 9.38 -15.47 -4.29
CA SER A 217 9.19 -15.71 -5.70
C SER A 217 7.76 -16.18 -6.00
N LEU A 218 7.35 -16.02 -7.26
CA LEU A 218 6.05 -16.39 -7.78
C LEU A 218 6.24 -17.56 -8.75
N PHE A 219 5.49 -18.67 -8.56
CA PHE A 219 5.41 -19.74 -9.53
C PHE A 219 4.56 -19.34 -10.74
N LEU A 220 5.09 -19.55 -11.93
CA LEU A 220 4.46 -19.18 -13.20
C LEU A 220 4.06 -20.41 -14.03
N ASP A 221 4.43 -21.60 -13.59
CA ASP A 221 4.17 -22.90 -14.24
C ASP A 221 3.07 -23.73 -13.56
N THR A 222 3.36 -24.96 -13.14
CA THR A 222 2.40 -25.93 -12.59
C THR A 222 1.73 -25.50 -11.28
N LYS A 223 2.43 -24.70 -10.46
CA LYS A 223 1.90 -24.09 -9.22
C LYS A 223 1.47 -22.63 -9.42
N ARG A 224 1.04 -22.32 -10.63
CA ARG A 224 0.79 -20.96 -11.11
C ARG A 224 0.07 -20.08 -10.09
N GLY A 225 0.72 -18.98 -9.73
CA GLY A 225 0.22 -18.01 -8.78
C GLY A 225 0.58 -18.31 -7.32
N GLY A 226 1.10 -19.49 -6.99
CA GLY A 226 1.60 -19.78 -5.66
C GLY A 226 2.95 -19.10 -5.40
N TRP A 227 3.20 -18.72 -4.16
CA TRP A 227 4.47 -18.09 -3.79
C TRP A 227 5.39 -19.09 -3.09
N ASN A 228 6.69 -18.85 -3.22
CA ASN A 228 7.75 -19.62 -2.60
C ASN A 228 8.78 -18.68 -1.98
N ASP A 229 9.36 -19.06 -0.85
CA ASP A 229 10.56 -18.41 -0.35
C ASP A 229 11.82 -19.11 -0.92
N ALA A 230 12.83 -18.31 -1.20
CA ALA A 230 14.07 -18.79 -1.78
C ALA A 230 15.26 -17.95 -1.30
N SER A 231 16.47 -18.49 -1.51
CA SER A 231 17.69 -17.74 -1.19
C SER A 231 17.80 -16.49 -2.09
N CYS A 232 17.93 -15.32 -1.49
CA CYS A 232 18.05 -14.05 -2.20
C CYS A 232 19.23 -13.99 -3.19
N ASN A 233 20.20 -14.89 -3.05
CA ASN A 233 21.38 -15.01 -3.95
C ASN A 233 21.09 -15.83 -5.21
N THR A 234 19.97 -16.53 -5.27
CA THR A 234 19.59 -17.28 -6.47
C THR A 234 19.28 -16.31 -7.61
N ALA A 235 19.65 -16.68 -8.82
CA ALA A 235 19.36 -15.89 -10.01
C ALA A 235 18.04 -16.39 -10.64
N TYR A 236 16.98 -15.56 -10.56
CA TYR A 236 15.70 -15.79 -11.25
C TYR A 236 15.36 -14.61 -12.15
N PRO A 237 14.58 -14.81 -13.22
CA PRO A 237 13.77 -13.76 -13.83
C PRO A 237 12.97 -13.03 -12.77
N PHE A 238 12.47 -11.86 -13.06
CA PHE A 238 11.75 -11.06 -12.07
C PHE A 238 10.64 -10.22 -12.69
N ILE A 239 9.75 -9.76 -11.84
CA ILE A 239 8.61 -8.96 -12.25
C ILE A 239 8.71 -7.60 -11.57
N CYS A 240 8.77 -6.54 -12.39
CA CYS A 240 8.64 -5.17 -11.94
C CYS A 240 7.18 -4.71 -12.07
N TYR A 241 6.83 -3.62 -11.42
CA TYR A 241 5.55 -2.95 -11.66
C TYR A 241 5.74 -1.44 -11.84
N ASN A 242 4.83 -0.87 -12.60
CA ASN A 242 4.61 0.56 -12.66
C ASN A 242 3.30 0.88 -11.94
N ASP A 243 3.33 1.85 -11.05
CA ASP A 243 2.12 2.46 -10.52
C ASP A 243 1.58 3.40 -11.59
N THR A 244 0.56 2.98 -12.30
CA THR A 244 -0.14 3.88 -13.21
C THR A 244 -1.24 4.59 -12.43
N ARG A 245 -0.88 5.69 -11.74
CA ARG A 245 -1.88 6.68 -11.39
C ARG A 245 -2.27 7.37 -12.68
N GLU A 246 -3.53 7.34 -13.00
CA GLU A 246 -4.03 8.16 -14.09
C GLU A 246 -3.89 9.62 -13.65
N LEU A 247 -2.94 10.32 -14.26
CA LEU A 247 -2.78 11.75 -14.08
C LEU A 247 -3.74 12.44 -15.03
N ILE A 248 -4.57 13.32 -14.49
CA ILE A 248 -5.62 14.01 -15.23
C ILE A 248 -5.26 15.49 -15.26
N LEU A 249 -4.96 16.00 -16.45
CA LEU A 249 -4.71 17.41 -16.64
C LEU A 249 -6.04 18.18 -16.73
N GLU A 250 -6.23 19.10 -15.81
CA GLU A 250 -7.28 20.11 -15.87
C GLU A 250 -6.71 21.38 -16.49
N THR A 251 -7.27 21.75 -17.64
CA THR A 251 -6.81 22.91 -18.41
C THR A 251 -7.43 24.22 -17.96
N GLU A 252 -8.51 24.19 -17.17
CA GLU A 252 -9.07 25.35 -16.50
C GLU A 252 -8.04 25.91 -15.51
N LYS A 253 -7.88 27.24 -15.51
CA LYS A 253 -6.89 27.90 -14.63
C LYS A 253 -7.52 28.27 -13.31
N LYS A 254 -7.00 27.71 -12.22
CA LYS A 254 -7.44 27.95 -10.84
C LYS A 254 -6.27 28.38 -9.95
N SER A 255 -6.58 29.06 -8.83
CA SER A 255 -5.63 29.23 -7.74
C SER A 255 -5.26 27.85 -7.19
N TRP A 256 -4.15 27.75 -6.49
CA TRP A 256 -3.72 26.44 -5.94
C TRP A 256 -4.76 25.84 -4.98
N ALA A 257 -5.40 26.68 -4.15
CA ALA A 257 -6.43 26.22 -3.21
C ALA A 257 -7.71 25.75 -3.95
N ASP A 258 -8.16 26.48 -4.98
CA ASP A 258 -9.31 26.08 -5.79
C ASP A 258 -9.02 24.82 -6.62
N ALA A 259 -7.78 24.65 -7.09
CA ALA A 259 -7.34 23.44 -7.78
C ALA A 259 -7.34 22.23 -6.85
N LEU A 260 -6.86 22.39 -5.60
CA LEU A 260 -6.89 21.32 -4.59
C LEU A 260 -8.33 20.90 -4.28
N ASP A 261 -9.24 21.87 -4.07
CA ASP A 261 -10.66 21.61 -3.80
C ASP A 261 -11.33 20.91 -4.99
N HIS A 262 -11.04 21.35 -6.20
CA HIS A 262 -11.54 20.71 -7.43
C HIS A 262 -11.08 19.25 -7.55
N CYS A 263 -9.77 18.99 -7.36
CA CYS A 263 -9.23 17.63 -7.42
C CYS A 263 -9.78 16.73 -6.29
N GLN A 264 -9.98 17.26 -5.09
CA GLN A 264 -10.58 16.51 -3.98
C GLN A 264 -12.06 16.21 -4.18
N THR A 265 -12.77 17.08 -4.90
CA THR A 265 -14.20 16.92 -5.16
C THR A 265 -14.48 15.94 -6.30
N HIS A 266 -13.69 15.96 -7.38
CA HIS A 266 -13.94 15.20 -8.60
C HIS A 266 -13.02 13.97 -8.77
N TYR A 267 -11.87 13.97 -8.09
CA TYR A 267 -10.81 12.98 -8.17
C TYR A 267 -10.32 12.64 -6.75
N THR A 268 -9.10 12.15 -6.61
CA THR A 268 -8.53 11.84 -5.29
C THR A 268 -7.82 13.06 -4.66
N GLY A 269 -7.15 13.86 -5.46
CA GLY A 269 -6.43 15.06 -5.02
C GLY A 269 -5.50 15.63 -6.08
N LEU A 270 -4.81 16.74 -5.76
CA LEU A 270 -3.72 17.26 -6.59
C LEU A 270 -2.56 16.28 -6.63
N ALA A 271 -1.96 16.11 -7.81
CA ALA A 271 -0.92 15.13 -8.05
C ALA A 271 0.33 15.38 -7.20
N ASP A 272 0.79 14.34 -6.51
CA ASP A 272 2.13 14.20 -5.97
C ASP A 272 2.99 13.36 -6.93
N ILE A 273 4.29 13.56 -6.89
CA ILE A 273 5.25 12.87 -7.77
C ILE A 273 6.29 12.18 -6.89
N GLN A 274 6.33 10.85 -6.92
CA GLN A 274 7.17 10.02 -6.04
C GLN A 274 8.33 9.35 -6.76
N SER A 275 8.37 9.40 -8.10
CA SER A 275 9.39 8.75 -8.89
C SER A 275 9.75 9.53 -10.16
N HIS A 276 10.93 9.23 -10.71
CA HIS A 276 11.35 9.79 -12.00
C HIS A 276 10.40 9.43 -13.14
N GLN A 277 9.73 8.29 -13.05
CA GLN A 277 8.77 7.86 -14.05
C GLN A 277 7.46 8.66 -13.96
N GLU A 278 6.90 8.85 -12.76
CA GLU A 278 5.74 9.73 -12.56
C GLU A 278 6.05 11.16 -13.01
N GLN A 279 7.28 11.61 -12.77
CA GLN A 279 7.76 12.91 -13.25
C GLN A 279 7.69 13.02 -14.78
N ARG A 280 8.09 11.98 -15.50
CA ARG A 280 8.00 11.97 -16.97
C ARG A 280 6.56 12.01 -17.45
N TYR A 281 5.67 11.24 -16.82
CA TYR A 281 4.24 11.24 -17.15
C TYR A 281 3.60 12.61 -16.86
N ALA A 282 3.86 13.17 -15.68
CA ALA A 282 3.35 14.49 -15.33
C ALA A 282 3.84 15.58 -16.31
N ALA A 283 5.10 15.51 -16.73
CA ALA A 283 5.66 16.43 -17.72
C ALA A 283 5.06 16.23 -19.11
N GLU A 284 4.68 15.01 -19.47
CA GLU A 284 4.01 14.71 -20.73
C GLU A 284 2.58 15.22 -20.74
N GLU A 285 1.81 14.94 -19.68
CA GLU A 285 0.46 15.49 -19.51
C GLU A 285 0.44 17.03 -19.51
N ALA A 286 1.40 17.63 -18.82
CA ALA A 286 1.53 19.09 -18.76
C ALA A 286 1.72 19.77 -20.12
N ARG A 287 2.14 19.05 -21.17
CA ARG A 287 2.31 19.61 -22.53
C ARG A 287 1.01 20.16 -23.11
N ALA A 288 -0.11 19.56 -22.74
CA ALA A 288 -1.44 19.99 -23.19
C ALA A 288 -2.04 21.12 -22.34
N ALA A 289 -1.33 21.60 -21.30
CA ALA A 289 -1.82 22.65 -20.40
C ALA A 289 -1.96 24.01 -21.10
N ASN A 290 -2.96 24.78 -20.68
CA ASN A 290 -3.19 26.15 -21.13
C ASN A 290 -2.29 27.19 -20.43
N SER A 291 -1.39 26.75 -19.54
CA SER A 291 -0.38 27.56 -18.84
C SER A 291 0.99 26.90 -18.94
N THR A 292 2.05 27.72 -18.89
CA THR A 292 3.45 27.24 -18.87
C THR A 292 3.75 26.46 -17.61
N LEU A 293 3.11 26.83 -16.51
CA LEU A 293 3.22 26.20 -15.20
C LEU A 293 1.94 25.46 -14.89
N VAL A 294 2.07 24.34 -14.18
CA VAL A 294 0.97 23.43 -13.83
C VAL A 294 1.05 23.10 -12.34
N TRP A 295 -0.04 23.31 -11.59
CA TRP A 295 -0.06 23.03 -10.17
C TRP A 295 0.13 21.55 -9.85
N LEU A 296 0.94 21.29 -8.82
CA LEU A 296 1.08 20.02 -8.13
C LEU A 296 0.58 20.12 -6.68
N GLY A 297 0.35 18.99 -6.04
CA GLY A 297 -0.01 18.90 -4.61
C GLY A 297 1.13 19.26 -3.64
N LEU A 298 2.09 20.04 -4.09
CA LEU A 298 3.29 20.41 -3.35
C LEU A 298 3.12 21.76 -2.69
N ARG A 299 3.37 21.83 -1.37
CA ARG A 299 3.24 23.06 -0.58
C ARG A 299 4.38 23.21 0.41
N GLN A 300 4.74 24.48 0.70
CA GLN A 300 5.69 24.80 1.76
C GLN A 300 4.99 25.18 3.05
N SER A 301 5.46 24.63 4.17
CA SER A 301 5.03 25.03 5.50
C SER A 301 5.49 26.47 5.82
N ARG A 302 4.55 27.36 6.11
CA ARG A 302 4.85 28.75 6.49
C ARG A 302 5.56 28.86 7.85
N ILE A 303 5.39 27.85 8.72
CA ILE A 303 5.95 27.87 10.08
C ILE A 303 7.34 27.26 10.08
N PHE A 304 7.52 26.12 9.38
CA PHE A 304 8.74 25.32 9.46
C PHE A 304 9.62 25.41 8.20
N GLY A 305 9.13 26.02 7.11
CA GLY A 305 9.89 26.25 5.90
C GLY A 305 10.16 25.00 5.01
N PHE A 306 9.75 23.80 5.41
CA PHE A 306 9.92 22.58 4.60
C PHE A 306 8.80 22.40 3.59
N TRP A 307 9.12 21.74 2.49
CA TRP A 307 8.15 21.32 1.47
C TRP A 307 7.52 19.98 1.80
N PHE A 308 6.25 19.80 1.49
CA PHE A 308 5.50 18.56 1.71
C PHE A 308 4.40 18.36 0.69
N TRP A 309 4.03 17.12 0.44
CA TRP A 309 2.86 16.76 -0.34
C TRP A 309 1.60 16.85 0.54
N VAL A 310 0.55 17.52 0.03
CA VAL A 310 -0.69 17.75 0.82
C VAL A 310 -1.50 16.48 1.10
N ASN A 311 -1.22 15.40 0.39
CA ASN A 311 -1.79 14.08 0.66
C ASN A 311 -1.07 13.30 1.77
N GLY A 312 -0.03 13.88 2.38
CA GLY A 312 0.75 13.27 3.46
C GLY A 312 1.83 12.28 3.02
N GLN A 313 2.05 12.11 1.71
CA GLN A 313 3.15 11.29 1.21
C GLN A 313 4.51 11.93 1.53
N PRO A 314 5.57 11.13 1.80
CA PRO A 314 6.89 11.66 2.05
C PRO A 314 7.50 12.28 0.78
N LEU A 315 8.25 13.37 0.93
CA LEU A 315 8.97 14.03 -0.17
C LEU A 315 10.34 13.36 -0.42
N ASN A 316 10.32 12.11 -0.84
CA ASN A 316 11.54 11.32 -1.09
C ASN A 316 12.15 11.60 -2.47
N TYR A 317 11.32 11.89 -3.46
CA TYR A 317 11.72 12.30 -4.80
C TYR A 317 11.56 13.80 -4.95
N GLN A 318 12.51 14.44 -5.62
CA GLN A 318 12.50 15.88 -5.89
C GLN A 318 13.05 16.17 -7.29
N ASN A 319 12.44 17.12 -7.98
CA ASN A 319 12.82 17.54 -9.32
C ASN A 319 12.83 19.08 -9.48
N TRP A 320 13.41 19.77 -8.49
CA TRP A 320 13.48 21.21 -8.51
C TRP A 320 14.34 21.74 -9.67
N GLY A 321 13.88 22.79 -10.33
CA GLY A 321 14.68 23.59 -11.25
C GLY A 321 15.76 24.39 -10.50
N THR A 322 16.72 24.93 -11.23
CA THR A 322 17.82 25.73 -10.65
C THR A 322 17.24 26.91 -9.85
N GLY A 323 17.43 26.90 -8.52
CA GLY A 323 16.91 27.91 -7.60
C GLY A 323 15.42 27.78 -7.27
N GLY A 324 14.75 26.70 -7.69
CA GLY A 324 13.30 26.54 -7.55
C GLY A 324 12.82 26.32 -6.10
N ASP A 325 13.67 25.84 -5.22
CA ASP A 325 13.34 25.56 -3.81
C ASP A 325 13.74 26.69 -2.84
N HIS A 326 14.59 27.62 -3.28
CA HIS A 326 15.28 28.61 -2.42
C HIS A 326 14.83 30.07 -2.57
N GLN A 327 13.98 30.39 -3.54
CA GLN A 327 13.50 31.77 -3.69
C GLN A 327 12.41 32.08 -2.65
N CYS A 328 12.84 32.44 -1.45
CA CYS A 328 11.99 33.04 -0.42
C CYS A 328 11.50 34.43 -0.84
N THR A 329 10.58 34.49 -1.78
CA THR A 329 9.74 35.69 -1.96
C THR A 329 8.50 35.51 -1.10
N THR A 330 7.98 36.60 -0.56
CA THR A 330 7.05 36.64 0.57
C THR A 330 5.72 35.88 0.39
N ASN A 331 5.41 35.31 -0.79
CA ASN A 331 4.13 34.64 -1.08
C ASN A 331 4.24 33.31 -1.83
N ASN A 332 5.44 32.80 -2.15
CA ASN A 332 5.61 31.65 -3.05
C ASN A 332 5.69 30.33 -2.26
N TYR A 333 4.55 29.80 -1.82
CA TYR A 333 4.46 28.61 -0.99
C TYR A 333 3.85 27.40 -1.68
N CYS A 334 3.54 27.50 -2.98
CA CYS A 334 2.90 26.43 -3.77
C CYS A 334 3.82 25.95 -4.89
N GLY A 335 3.89 24.64 -5.09
CA GLY A 335 4.75 24.01 -6.07
C GLY A 335 4.04 23.80 -7.40
N ALA A 336 4.71 24.18 -8.49
CA ALA A 336 4.25 23.96 -9.84
C ALA A 336 5.33 23.28 -10.70
N LEU A 337 4.89 22.51 -11.69
CA LEU A 337 5.72 21.90 -12.72
C LEU A 337 5.87 22.90 -13.88
N ASP A 338 7.09 23.16 -14.32
CA ASP A 338 7.39 24.02 -15.49
C ASP A 338 7.47 23.17 -16.76
N ARG A 339 6.42 23.25 -17.58
CA ARG A 339 6.28 22.52 -18.83
C ARG A 339 7.43 22.80 -19.82
N ASP A 340 7.88 24.04 -19.89
CA ASP A 340 8.83 24.50 -20.91
C ASP A 340 10.29 24.24 -20.48
N ARG A 341 10.51 23.87 -19.20
CA ARG A 341 11.83 23.52 -18.65
C ARG A 341 11.93 22.05 -18.27
N GLY A 342 11.39 21.18 -19.10
CA GLY A 342 11.52 19.72 -18.92
C GLY A 342 10.76 19.15 -17.74
N GLY A 343 9.75 19.86 -17.23
CA GLY A 343 8.96 19.41 -16.09
C GLY A 343 9.60 19.68 -14.73
N ASN A 344 10.62 20.52 -14.64
CA ASN A 344 11.22 20.90 -13.37
C ASN A 344 10.21 21.61 -12.46
N TRP A 345 10.36 21.43 -11.15
CA TRP A 345 9.48 22.10 -10.18
C TRP A 345 9.97 23.50 -9.87
N THR A 346 9.04 24.37 -9.60
CA THR A 346 9.28 25.77 -9.19
C THR A 346 8.25 26.18 -8.13
N ASN A 347 8.64 27.06 -7.25
CA ASN A 347 7.74 27.69 -6.28
C ASN A 347 7.02 28.88 -6.89
N ARG A 348 5.73 29.04 -6.59
CA ARG A 348 4.89 30.11 -7.13
C ARG A 348 3.95 30.68 -6.07
N ASP A 349 3.42 31.88 -6.34
CA ASP A 349 2.36 32.44 -5.53
C ASP A 349 1.09 31.60 -5.68
N CYS A 350 0.54 31.14 -4.56
CA CYS A 350 -0.62 30.25 -4.54
C CYS A 350 -1.88 30.86 -5.17
N GLU A 351 -1.95 32.18 -5.31
CA GLU A 351 -3.06 32.90 -5.93
C GLU A 351 -2.97 32.98 -7.47
N GLU A 352 -1.83 32.60 -8.05
CA GLU A 352 -1.71 32.52 -9.51
C GLU A 352 -2.72 31.50 -10.05
N LYS A 353 -3.30 31.82 -11.21
CA LYS A 353 -4.26 30.94 -11.88
C LYS A 353 -3.54 30.09 -12.93
N LEU A 354 -3.35 28.82 -12.65
CA LEU A 354 -2.66 27.85 -13.50
C LEU A 354 -3.55 26.64 -13.78
N SER A 355 -3.27 25.93 -14.88
CA SER A 355 -3.74 24.57 -15.10
C SER A 355 -3.17 23.67 -13.99
N PHE A 356 -3.74 22.51 -13.75
CA PHE A 356 -3.36 21.65 -12.64
C PHE A 356 -3.52 20.16 -13.00
N ILE A 357 -2.80 19.30 -12.29
CA ILE A 357 -2.88 17.85 -12.47
C ILE A 357 -3.52 17.23 -11.24
N CYS A 358 -4.62 16.49 -11.45
CA CYS A 358 -5.29 15.64 -10.47
C CYS A 358 -4.86 14.15 -10.62
N TYR A 359 -5.18 13.32 -9.64
CA TYR A 359 -5.07 11.87 -9.73
C TYR A 359 -6.22 11.16 -9.03
#